data_cc8d6fb1bb64a6e6ac65438fc4816cd8
#
_entry.id   cc8d6fb1bb64a6e6ac65438fc4816cd8
#
_cell.length_a   1.000
_cell.length_b   1.000
_cell.length_c   1.000
_cell.angle_alpha   90.00
_cell.angle_beta   90.00
_cell.angle_gamma   90.00
#
_symmetry.space_group_name_H-M   'P 1'
#
loop_
_entity.id
_entity.type
_entity.pdbx_description
1 polymer ?
#
loop_
_entity_poly.entity_id
_entity_poly.type
_entity_poly.pdbx_seq_one_letter_code
_entity_poly.pdbx_strand_id
1 'polypeptide(L)'
;MKAPSHNIMNKLSRSVLALYSYDENPDDISIENVLRQSIQLLAQIPMIMSYAYQVKRRNFYHESMYLHPVDKTLSTAESVLYSIRADKKFTPEEAHMLDICLMLHAEHGGGNNSTFATRVLTSSGTDTYSAIAAGIGSLKGPKHGGANIKVAEMVEYIKQGVEDITDANQVADFLKKILKKEAGDGSGLIYGMGHAVYTLSDPRAVILKSHARKFSENTEFEDEFKLLELIETLTPQILAELRGDKKIMCANVDLYSGLVYKLLGIPEDLFTPLFTIARVAGWSAHRMEELMTGGRIIRPAYKSVCAQRNYVKLDERLDNYPGELRYIPSDEHA
;
A
#
# COMPACT_ATOMS: atom_id res chain seq x y z
N MET A 1 21.26 9.49 -5.29
CA MET A 1 20.69 10.78 -5.66
C MET A 1 20.58 10.99 -7.17
N LYS A 2 21.37 10.31 -8.01
CA LYS A 2 21.17 10.32 -9.47
C LYS A 2 19.82 9.68 -9.83
N ALA A 3 19.19 10.13 -10.91
CA ALA A 3 17.87 9.70 -11.38
C ALA A 3 16.76 9.86 -10.31
N PRO A 4 16.40 11.10 -9.95
CA PRO A 4 15.26 11.36 -9.07
C PRO A 4 13.96 10.81 -9.67
N SER A 5 12.96 10.57 -8.84
CA SER A 5 11.66 10.06 -9.28
C SER A 5 10.54 10.81 -8.55
N HIS A 6 9.48 11.15 -9.29
CA HIS A 6 8.24 11.63 -8.67
C HIS A 6 7.62 10.58 -7.74
N ASN A 7 7.77 9.30 -8.06
CA ASN A 7 7.22 8.20 -7.31
C ASN A 7 8.32 7.54 -6.46
N ILE A 8 8.19 7.64 -5.14
CA ILE A 8 9.17 7.11 -4.19
C ILE A 8 9.22 5.58 -4.25
N MET A 9 8.10 4.90 -4.45
CA MET A 9 8.05 3.44 -4.60
C MET A 9 8.89 2.95 -5.80
N ASN A 10 8.84 3.68 -6.92
CA ASN A 10 9.70 3.39 -8.06
C ASN A 10 11.18 3.57 -7.69
N LYS A 11 11.51 4.62 -6.92
CA LYS A 11 12.89 4.84 -6.47
C LYS A 11 13.33 3.75 -5.51
N LEU A 12 12.48 3.30 -4.59
CA LEU A 12 12.77 2.19 -3.68
C LEU A 12 13.08 0.90 -4.43
N SER A 13 12.22 0.50 -5.38
CA SER A 13 12.42 -0.73 -6.17
C SER A 13 13.77 -0.71 -6.90
N ARG A 14 14.08 0.40 -7.60
CA ARG A 14 15.38 0.55 -8.29
C ARG A 14 16.57 0.55 -7.33
N SER A 15 16.40 1.13 -6.15
CA SER A 15 17.47 1.18 -5.15
C SER A 15 17.73 -0.20 -4.54
N VAL A 16 16.68 -0.97 -4.27
CA VAL A 16 16.82 -2.35 -3.78
C VAL A 16 17.53 -3.21 -4.81
N LEU A 17 17.14 -3.14 -6.08
CA LEU A 17 17.87 -3.86 -7.17
C LEU A 17 19.34 -3.44 -7.27
N ALA A 18 19.65 -2.16 -7.05
CA ALA A 18 21.03 -1.69 -7.09
C ALA A 18 21.88 -2.22 -5.93
N LEU A 19 21.28 -2.57 -4.79
CA LEU A 19 22.00 -3.17 -3.65
C LEU A 19 22.61 -4.52 -3.97
N TYR A 20 22.07 -5.26 -4.94
CA TYR A 20 22.65 -6.49 -5.46
C TYR A 20 24.15 -6.34 -5.80
N SER A 21 24.51 -5.23 -6.46
CA SER A 21 25.89 -4.95 -6.88
C SER A 21 26.87 -4.63 -5.74
N TYR A 22 26.36 -4.46 -4.52
CA TYR A 22 27.14 -4.16 -3.33
C TYR A 22 27.19 -5.34 -2.33
N ASP A 23 26.54 -6.45 -2.66
CA ASP A 23 26.60 -7.68 -1.86
C ASP A 23 27.70 -8.58 -2.43
N GLU A 24 28.49 -9.16 -1.54
CA GLU A 24 29.57 -10.09 -1.92
C GLU A 24 29.02 -11.44 -2.42
N ASN A 25 27.85 -11.84 -1.92
CA ASN A 25 27.21 -13.12 -2.24
C ASN A 25 25.73 -12.94 -2.60
N PRO A 26 25.41 -12.15 -3.65
CA PRO A 26 24.03 -11.76 -3.91
C PRO A 26 23.14 -12.93 -4.33
N ASP A 27 23.67 -13.95 -5.01
CA ASP A 27 22.95 -15.11 -5.55
C ASP A 27 22.92 -16.32 -4.60
N ASP A 28 23.58 -16.23 -3.45
CA ASP A 28 23.52 -17.29 -2.44
C ASP A 28 22.15 -17.28 -1.74
N ILE A 29 21.38 -18.34 -1.99
CA ILE A 29 20.02 -18.55 -1.44
C ILE A 29 20.02 -19.44 -0.19
N SER A 30 21.17 -19.69 0.44
CA SER A 30 21.21 -20.32 1.76
C SER A 30 20.39 -19.51 2.77
N ILE A 31 19.76 -20.18 3.72
CA ILE A 31 18.87 -19.50 4.68
C ILE A 31 19.65 -18.48 5.51
N GLU A 32 20.89 -18.79 5.89
CA GLU A 32 21.78 -17.89 6.62
C GLU A 32 22.06 -16.60 5.82
N ASN A 33 22.35 -16.72 4.53
CA ASN A 33 22.63 -15.57 3.70
C ASN A 33 21.35 -14.76 3.41
N VAL A 34 20.24 -15.42 3.13
CA VAL A 34 18.93 -14.76 2.95
C VAL A 34 18.51 -14.03 4.21
N LEU A 35 18.72 -14.58 5.40
CA LEU A 35 18.47 -13.90 6.68
C LEU A 35 19.36 -12.67 6.82
N ARG A 36 20.67 -12.79 6.55
CA ARG A 36 21.61 -11.65 6.56
C ARG A 36 21.15 -10.53 5.62
N GLN A 37 20.81 -10.87 4.38
CA GLN A 37 20.31 -9.92 3.37
C GLN A 37 19.00 -9.26 3.82
N SER A 38 18.10 -10.03 4.41
CA SER A 38 16.80 -9.54 4.91
C SER A 38 16.98 -8.53 6.05
N ILE A 39 17.85 -8.82 7.02
CA ILE A 39 18.17 -7.89 8.12
C ILE A 39 18.80 -6.61 7.57
N GLN A 40 19.70 -6.73 6.59
CA GLN A 40 20.32 -5.58 5.94
C GLN A 40 19.29 -4.72 5.20
N LEU A 41 18.34 -5.32 4.48
CA LEU A 41 17.27 -4.61 3.80
C LEU A 41 16.32 -3.91 4.79
N LEU A 42 15.96 -4.56 5.91
CA LEU A 42 15.17 -3.95 6.99
C LEU A 42 15.84 -2.68 7.55
N ALA A 43 17.16 -2.68 7.67
CA ALA A 43 17.91 -1.52 8.15
C ALA A 43 18.06 -0.43 7.08
N GLN A 44 18.26 -0.79 5.81
CA GLN A 44 18.59 0.15 4.74
C GLN A 44 17.38 0.80 4.07
N ILE A 45 16.28 0.06 3.88
CA ILE A 45 15.11 0.55 3.13
C ILE A 45 14.48 1.79 3.77
N PRO A 46 14.34 1.92 5.11
CA PRO A 46 13.84 3.15 5.74
C PRO A 46 14.69 4.38 5.41
N MET A 47 16.01 4.22 5.41
CA MET A 47 16.94 5.30 5.07
C MET A 47 16.91 5.66 3.59
N ILE A 48 16.81 4.65 2.71
CA ILE A 48 16.65 4.86 1.26
C ILE A 48 15.34 5.62 0.99
N MET A 49 14.26 5.27 1.67
CA MET A 49 12.98 5.96 1.60
C MET A 49 13.10 7.44 1.98
N SER A 50 13.70 7.71 3.14
CA SER A 50 13.87 9.08 3.65
C SER A 50 14.72 9.92 2.70
N TYR A 51 15.82 9.38 2.20
CA TYR A 51 16.68 10.09 1.23
C TYR A 51 15.99 10.27 -0.13
N ALA A 52 15.21 9.29 -0.58
CA ALA A 52 14.43 9.42 -1.81
C ALA A 52 13.41 10.55 -1.70
N TYR A 53 12.76 10.69 -0.55
CA TYR A 53 11.84 11.78 -0.26
C TYR A 53 12.56 13.14 -0.25
N GLN A 54 13.69 13.25 0.43
CA GLN A 54 14.47 14.50 0.46
C GLN A 54 14.94 14.91 -0.96
N VAL A 55 15.33 13.94 -1.77
CA VAL A 55 15.68 14.18 -3.19
C VAL A 55 14.45 14.63 -3.98
N LYS A 56 13.28 14.06 -3.72
CA LYS A 56 12.03 14.50 -4.34
C LYS A 56 11.70 15.94 -3.97
N ARG A 57 11.78 16.31 -2.69
CA ARG A 57 11.57 17.70 -2.23
C ARG A 57 12.42 18.68 -3.01
N ARG A 58 13.71 18.41 -3.14
CA ARG A 58 14.63 19.29 -3.84
C ARG A 58 14.33 19.41 -5.34
N ASN A 59 14.08 18.28 -6.01
CA ASN A 59 14.02 18.25 -7.47
C ASN A 59 12.65 18.60 -8.04
N PHE A 60 11.57 18.35 -7.29
CA PHE A 60 10.20 18.48 -7.79
C PHE A 60 9.36 19.51 -7.02
N TYR A 61 9.67 19.75 -5.73
CA TYR A 61 8.98 20.76 -4.94
C TYR A 61 9.81 22.04 -4.79
N HIS A 62 11.08 22.03 -5.25
CA HIS A 62 12.02 23.15 -5.13
C HIS A 62 12.25 23.59 -3.68
N GLU A 63 12.20 22.63 -2.77
CA GLU A 63 12.39 22.82 -1.33
C GLU A 63 13.81 22.40 -0.90
N SER A 64 14.20 22.82 0.30
CA SER A 64 15.47 22.42 0.88
C SER A 64 15.52 20.93 1.18
N MET A 65 16.64 20.30 0.87
CA MET A 65 16.91 18.90 1.17
C MET A 65 17.69 18.81 2.48
N TYR A 66 17.16 18.04 3.43
CA TYR A 66 17.81 17.79 4.72
C TYR A 66 18.38 16.37 4.71
N LEU A 67 19.68 16.22 4.89
CA LEU A 67 20.36 14.94 5.02
C LEU A 67 20.94 14.85 6.43
N HIS A 68 20.23 14.16 7.30
CA HIS A 68 20.69 13.97 8.67
C HIS A 68 21.63 12.76 8.75
N PRO A 69 22.68 12.82 9.60
CA PRO A 69 23.49 11.64 9.92
C PRO A 69 22.63 10.53 10.51
N VAL A 70 22.98 9.29 10.19
CA VAL A 70 22.30 8.13 10.77
C VAL A 70 22.67 8.03 12.26
N ASP A 71 21.65 8.00 13.12
CA ASP A 71 21.82 7.71 14.55
C ASP A 71 21.48 6.24 14.79
N LYS A 72 22.48 5.48 15.23
CA LYS A 72 22.37 4.03 15.44
C LYS A 72 21.61 3.64 16.73
N THR A 73 21.30 4.60 17.58
CA THR A 73 20.57 4.41 18.84
C THR A 73 19.06 4.43 18.63
N LEU A 74 18.60 4.99 17.52
CA LEU A 74 17.19 5.15 17.21
C LEU A 74 16.57 3.85 16.68
N SER A 75 15.34 3.58 17.10
CA SER A 75 14.48 2.55 16.49
C SER A 75 14.13 2.89 15.04
N THR A 76 13.48 1.97 14.32
CA THR A 76 13.04 2.21 12.94
C THR A 76 12.06 3.38 12.85
N ALA A 77 11.06 3.43 13.74
CA ALA A 77 10.07 4.51 13.77
C ALA A 77 10.72 5.87 14.07
N GLU A 78 11.57 5.93 15.09
CA GLU A 78 12.34 7.12 15.45
C GLU A 78 13.25 7.57 14.32
N SER A 79 13.96 6.65 13.66
CA SER A 79 14.85 6.94 12.53
C SER A 79 14.09 7.54 11.34
N VAL A 80 12.87 7.07 11.07
CA VAL A 80 12.01 7.63 10.02
C VAL A 80 11.63 9.06 10.37
N LEU A 81 11.05 9.31 11.55
CA LEU A 81 10.63 10.66 11.97
C LEU A 81 11.81 11.63 11.98
N TYR A 82 12.94 11.21 12.56
CA TYR A 82 14.19 11.95 12.58
C TYR A 82 14.67 12.34 11.17
N SER A 83 14.61 11.43 10.23
CA SER A 83 15.19 11.62 8.90
C SER A 83 14.31 12.42 7.94
N ILE A 84 12.97 12.40 8.12
CA ILE A 84 12.05 13.14 7.24
C ILE A 84 11.82 14.58 7.70
N ARG A 85 11.97 14.86 9.00
CA ARG A 85 11.74 16.17 9.61
C ARG A 85 12.98 17.06 9.54
N ALA A 86 12.78 18.34 9.23
CA ALA A 86 13.87 19.30 9.12
C ALA A 86 14.60 19.53 10.45
N ASP A 87 13.84 19.59 11.54
CA ASP A 87 14.31 19.86 12.90
C ASP A 87 14.74 18.61 13.68
N LYS A 88 14.57 17.41 13.11
CA LYS A 88 14.88 16.10 13.70
C LYS A 88 14.04 15.73 14.93
N LYS A 89 13.07 16.56 15.30
CA LYS A 89 12.33 16.39 16.55
C LYS A 89 11.14 15.46 16.38
N PHE A 90 10.91 14.66 17.37
CA PHE A 90 9.72 13.83 17.55
C PHE A 90 9.52 13.59 19.05
N THR A 91 8.30 13.22 19.43
CA THR A 91 8.01 12.80 20.81
C THR A 91 8.03 11.27 20.91
N PRO A 92 8.22 10.71 22.12
CA PRO A 92 8.12 9.26 22.33
C PRO A 92 6.75 8.69 21.88
N GLU A 93 5.68 9.47 22.08
CA GLU A 93 4.32 9.09 21.71
C GLU A 93 4.16 9.00 20.17
N GLU A 94 4.73 9.96 19.42
CA GLU A 94 4.75 9.94 17.97
C GLU A 94 5.53 8.73 17.43
N ALA A 95 6.70 8.45 18.02
CA ALA A 95 7.52 7.31 17.64
C ALA A 95 6.79 5.99 17.94
N HIS A 96 6.17 5.86 19.11
CA HIS A 96 5.37 4.70 19.48
C HIS A 96 4.19 4.49 18.55
N MET A 97 3.49 5.57 18.17
CA MET A 97 2.37 5.51 17.23
C MET A 97 2.81 5.02 15.85
N LEU A 98 3.92 5.53 15.34
CA LEU A 98 4.46 5.06 14.06
C LEU A 98 4.91 3.60 14.16
N ASP A 99 5.51 3.19 15.28
CA ASP A 99 5.94 1.80 15.51
C ASP A 99 4.75 0.83 15.47
N ILE A 100 3.62 1.18 16.11
CA ILE A 100 2.36 0.43 15.99
C ILE A 100 1.92 0.31 14.52
N CYS A 101 1.94 1.39 13.75
CA CYS A 101 1.61 1.35 12.33
C CYS A 101 2.52 0.37 11.56
N LEU A 102 3.82 0.42 11.82
CA LEU A 102 4.79 -0.48 11.17
C LEU A 102 4.52 -1.94 11.53
N MET A 103 4.25 -2.24 12.82
CA MET A 103 3.89 -3.60 13.24
C MET A 103 2.62 -4.11 12.55
N LEU A 104 1.57 -3.30 12.47
CA LEU A 104 0.29 -3.69 11.87
C LEU A 104 0.38 -3.91 10.35
N HIS A 105 1.37 -3.31 9.70
CA HIS A 105 1.61 -3.46 8.26
C HIS A 105 2.65 -4.55 7.92
N ALA A 106 3.37 -5.08 8.91
CA ALA A 106 4.50 -5.98 8.71
C ALA A 106 4.13 -7.28 7.97
N GLU A 107 2.94 -7.84 8.21
CA GLU A 107 2.51 -9.11 7.65
C GLU A 107 0.99 -9.11 7.37
N HIS A 108 0.56 -9.88 6.36
CA HIS A 108 -0.85 -10.09 6.04
C HIS A 108 -1.12 -11.38 5.23
N GLY A 109 -0.32 -12.39 5.44
CA GLY A 109 -0.49 -13.72 4.85
C GLY A 109 0.13 -13.87 3.47
N GLY A 110 0.51 -15.10 3.15
CA GLY A 110 1.21 -15.47 1.92
C GLY A 110 0.41 -15.31 0.63
N GLY A 111 -0.92 -15.14 0.72
CA GLY A 111 -1.81 -14.87 -0.40
C GLY A 111 -1.98 -13.38 -0.72
N ASN A 112 -1.47 -12.47 0.13
CA ASN A 112 -1.43 -11.05 -0.19
C ASN A 112 -0.65 -10.80 -1.49
N ASN A 113 -1.13 -9.92 -2.36
CA ASN A 113 -0.62 -9.78 -3.72
C ASN A 113 0.90 -9.57 -3.79
N SER A 114 1.45 -8.67 -2.98
CA SER A 114 2.89 -8.42 -2.96
C SER A 114 3.69 -9.54 -2.32
N THR A 115 3.16 -10.19 -1.28
CA THR A 115 3.76 -11.37 -0.68
C THR A 115 3.76 -12.55 -1.67
N PHE A 116 2.64 -12.73 -2.39
CA PHE A 116 2.55 -13.76 -3.43
C PHE A 116 3.55 -13.50 -4.57
N ALA A 117 3.67 -12.25 -5.03
CA ALA A 117 4.67 -11.89 -6.03
C ALA A 117 6.10 -12.22 -5.56
N THR A 118 6.44 -11.92 -4.30
CA THR A 118 7.74 -12.27 -3.69
C THR A 118 7.94 -13.78 -3.66
N ARG A 119 6.93 -14.56 -3.29
CA ARG A 119 6.98 -16.03 -3.26
C ARG A 119 7.14 -16.62 -4.66
N VAL A 120 6.40 -16.10 -5.64
CA VAL A 120 6.50 -16.55 -7.04
C VAL A 120 7.93 -16.40 -7.56
N LEU A 121 8.55 -15.22 -7.35
CA LEU A 121 9.93 -15.02 -7.76
C LEU A 121 10.89 -15.91 -6.94
N THR A 122 10.69 -16.03 -5.64
CA THR A 122 11.51 -16.91 -4.78
C THR A 122 11.48 -18.34 -5.28
N SER A 123 10.32 -18.86 -5.70
CA SER A 123 10.17 -20.24 -6.18
C SER A 123 10.98 -20.54 -7.45
N SER A 124 11.42 -19.51 -8.18
CA SER A 124 12.31 -19.67 -9.34
C SER A 124 13.79 -19.79 -8.97
N GLY A 125 14.15 -19.61 -7.67
CA GLY A 125 15.53 -19.62 -7.20
C GLY A 125 16.29 -18.30 -7.41
N THR A 126 15.59 -17.16 -7.63
CA THR A 126 16.22 -15.86 -7.83
C THR A 126 16.79 -15.28 -6.52
N ASP A 127 17.59 -14.25 -6.65
CA ASP A 127 18.20 -13.50 -5.54
C ASP A 127 17.16 -12.75 -4.67
N THR A 128 17.59 -12.35 -3.47
CA THR A 128 16.74 -11.66 -2.49
C THR A 128 16.31 -10.27 -2.99
N TYR A 129 17.21 -9.55 -3.64
CA TYR A 129 16.93 -8.18 -4.09
C TYR A 129 15.86 -8.15 -5.19
N SER A 130 15.92 -9.09 -6.13
CA SER A 130 14.90 -9.27 -7.18
C SER A 130 13.55 -9.65 -6.60
N ALA A 131 13.51 -10.59 -5.64
CA ALA A 131 12.27 -11.02 -4.98
C ALA A 131 11.60 -9.88 -4.20
N ILE A 132 12.36 -9.12 -3.41
CA ILE A 132 11.85 -7.97 -2.64
C ILE A 132 11.44 -6.83 -3.59
N ALA A 133 12.20 -6.56 -4.64
CA ALA A 133 11.84 -5.53 -5.63
C ALA A 133 10.51 -5.86 -6.33
N ALA A 134 10.20 -7.14 -6.58
CA ALA A 134 8.91 -7.57 -7.11
C ALA A 134 7.76 -7.29 -6.12
N GLY A 135 7.98 -7.56 -4.83
CA GLY A 135 7.05 -7.19 -3.75
C GLY A 135 6.77 -5.68 -3.74
N ILE A 136 7.80 -4.86 -3.83
CA ILE A 136 7.69 -3.39 -3.93
C ILE A 136 6.88 -2.99 -5.18
N GLY A 137 7.18 -3.61 -6.32
CA GLY A 137 6.47 -3.36 -7.58
C GLY A 137 4.98 -3.66 -7.49
N SER A 138 4.62 -4.78 -6.86
CA SER A 138 3.24 -5.16 -6.60
C SER A 138 2.55 -4.18 -5.63
N LEU A 139 3.20 -3.86 -4.51
CA LEU A 139 2.65 -2.96 -3.49
C LEU A 139 2.44 -1.54 -4.03
N LYS A 140 3.25 -1.08 -4.98
CA LYS A 140 3.11 0.21 -5.65
C LYS A 140 1.75 0.38 -6.35
N GLY A 141 1.11 -0.71 -6.75
CA GLY A 141 -0.15 -0.68 -7.49
C GLY A 141 -1.28 0.01 -6.71
N PRO A 142 -2.11 0.86 -7.37
CA PRO A 142 -3.17 1.62 -6.69
C PRO A 142 -4.26 0.72 -6.10
N LYS A 143 -4.43 -0.49 -6.59
CA LYS A 143 -5.37 -1.48 -6.04
C LYS A 143 -4.82 -2.25 -4.83
N HIS A 144 -3.57 -1.99 -4.41
CA HIS A 144 -2.91 -2.66 -3.30
C HIS A 144 -2.41 -1.63 -2.28
N GLY A 145 -1.16 -1.17 -2.36
CA GLY A 145 -0.58 -0.26 -1.37
C GLY A 145 -1.03 1.20 -1.46
N GLY A 146 -1.77 1.57 -2.51
CA GLY A 146 -2.32 2.91 -2.68
C GLY A 146 -3.68 3.14 -2.03
N ALA A 147 -4.23 2.17 -1.30
CA ALA A 147 -5.59 2.25 -0.77
C ALA A 147 -5.75 3.38 0.27
N ASN A 148 -4.76 3.61 1.12
CA ASN A 148 -4.80 4.70 2.11
C ASN A 148 -4.75 6.11 1.47
N ILE A 149 -4.04 6.27 0.34
CA ILE A 149 -4.07 7.52 -0.44
C ILE A 149 -5.48 7.73 -1.02
N LYS A 150 -6.11 6.66 -1.50
CA LYS A 150 -7.49 6.73 -2.00
C LYS A 150 -8.50 7.08 -0.91
N VAL A 151 -8.28 6.64 0.32
CA VAL A 151 -9.09 7.10 1.48
C VAL A 151 -8.89 8.59 1.70
N ALA A 152 -7.66 9.09 1.69
CA ALA A 152 -7.38 10.52 1.87
C ALA A 152 -8.03 11.37 0.76
N GLU A 153 -7.92 10.96 -0.52
CA GLU A 153 -8.61 11.62 -1.64
C GLU A 153 -10.13 11.61 -1.45
N MET A 154 -10.72 10.49 -1.03
CA MET A 154 -12.16 10.38 -0.77
C MET A 154 -12.61 11.30 0.36
N VAL A 155 -11.84 11.40 1.44
CA VAL A 155 -12.10 12.34 2.54
C VAL A 155 -12.13 13.78 2.02
N GLU A 156 -11.17 14.16 1.17
CA GLU A 156 -11.15 15.51 0.59
C GLU A 156 -12.36 15.76 -0.34
N TYR A 157 -12.81 14.78 -1.11
CA TYR A 157 -14.05 14.91 -1.90
C TYR A 157 -15.28 15.12 -0.99
N ILE A 158 -15.37 14.41 0.13
CA ILE A 158 -16.46 14.59 1.09
C ILE A 158 -16.40 15.98 1.70
N LYS A 159 -15.23 16.43 2.18
CA LYS A 159 -15.03 17.78 2.75
C LYS A 159 -15.44 18.92 1.79
N GLN A 160 -15.20 18.72 0.48
CA GLN A 160 -15.60 19.69 -0.54
C GLN A 160 -17.07 19.61 -0.92
N GLY A 161 -17.73 18.49 -0.68
CA GLY A 161 -19.09 18.21 -1.14
C GLY A 161 -20.18 18.32 -0.08
N VAL A 162 -19.82 18.53 1.20
CA VAL A 162 -20.76 18.72 2.32
C VAL A 162 -20.43 19.99 3.08
N GLU A 163 -21.44 20.60 3.69
CA GLU A 163 -21.25 21.81 4.51
C GLU A 163 -20.70 21.48 5.90
N ASP A 164 -21.17 20.38 6.48
CA ASP A 164 -20.74 19.88 7.79
C ASP A 164 -20.38 18.40 7.70
N ILE A 165 -19.08 18.11 7.80
CA ILE A 165 -18.54 16.74 7.76
C ILE A 165 -18.87 15.91 9.01
N THR A 166 -19.43 16.52 10.04
CA THR A 166 -19.90 15.85 11.27
C THR A 166 -21.39 15.55 11.24
N ASP A 167 -22.13 16.07 10.27
CA ASP A 167 -23.55 15.75 10.05
C ASP A 167 -23.72 14.40 9.34
N ALA A 168 -24.23 13.43 10.07
CA ALA A 168 -24.45 12.07 9.57
C ALA A 168 -25.36 11.99 8.33
N ASN A 169 -26.34 12.90 8.18
CA ASN A 169 -27.25 12.89 7.04
C ASN A 169 -26.54 13.41 5.78
N GLN A 170 -25.80 14.51 5.89
CA GLN A 170 -25.05 15.07 4.76
C GLN A 170 -23.99 14.08 4.28
N VAL A 171 -23.25 13.45 5.21
CA VAL A 171 -22.27 12.43 4.89
C VAL A 171 -22.92 11.22 4.23
N ALA A 172 -24.06 10.72 4.77
CA ALA A 172 -24.78 9.59 4.19
C ALA A 172 -25.22 9.86 2.75
N ASP A 173 -25.77 11.05 2.48
CA ASP A 173 -26.21 11.42 1.14
C ASP A 173 -25.03 11.56 0.17
N PHE A 174 -23.89 12.06 0.62
CA PHE A 174 -22.68 12.11 -0.21
C PHE A 174 -22.11 10.73 -0.50
N LEU A 175 -22.08 9.83 0.49
CA LEU A 175 -21.67 8.42 0.30
C LEU A 175 -22.57 7.71 -0.71
N LYS A 176 -23.90 7.97 -0.70
CA LYS A 176 -24.84 7.45 -1.72
C LYS A 176 -24.49 7.95 -3.12
N LYS A 177 -24.09 9.23 -3.27
CA LYS A 177 -23.61 9.77 -4.57
C LYS A 177 -22.33 9.10 -5.04
N ILE A 178 -21.37 8.87 -4.14
CA ILE A 178 -20.14 8.12 -4.47
C ILE A 178 -20.51 6.73 -5.00
N LEU A 179 -21.33 5.97 -4.27
CA LEU A 179 -21.74 4.60 -4.65
C LEU A 179 -22.49 4.55 -5.98
N LYS A 180 -23.23 5.60 -6.33
CA LYS A 180 -23.92 5.75 -7.62
C LYS A 180 -23.00 6.27 -8.73
N LYS A 181 -21.70 6.53 -8.45
CA LYS A 181 -20.73 7.13 -9.37
C LYS A 181 -21.04 8.58 -9.78
N GLU A 182 -21.81 9.29 -8.98
CA GLU A 182 -22.24 10.68 -9.19
C GLU A 182 -21.29 11.68 -8.51
N ALA A 183 -20.39 11.21 -7.63
CA ALA A 183 -19.42 12.02 -6.92
C ALA A 183 -18.11 11.25 -6.69
N GLY A 184 -17.09 11.93 -6.17
CA GLY A 184 -15.76 11.39 -5.93
C GLY A 184 -15.01 11.13 -7.23
N ASP A 185 -14.26 10.03 -7.30
CA ASP A 185 -13.49 9.65 -8.50
C ASP A 185 -14.30 8.86 -9.54
N GLY A 186 -15.61 8.72 -9.36
CA GLY A 186 -16.51 8.00 -10.27
C GLY A 186 -16.38 6.47 -10.21
N SER A 187 -15.56 5.91 -9.32
CA SER A 187 -15.37 4.45 -9.19
C SER A 187 -16.59 3.74 -8.60
N GLY A 188 -17.37 4.41 -7.77
CA GLY A 188 -18.46 3.81 -7.00
C GLY A 188 -17.97 3.02 -5.78
N LEU A 189 -16.76 3.28 -5.31
CA LEU A 189 -16.14 2.60 -4.17
C LEU A 189 -16.03 3.53 -2.97
N ILE A 190 -16.32 3.01 -1.80
CA ILE A 190 -15.97 3.64 -0.51
C ILE A 190 -14.65 3.03 -0.07
N TYR A 191 -13.57 3.77 -0.27
CA TYR A 191 -12.22 3.31 0.07
C TYR A 191 -12.06 3.17 1.58
N GLY A 192 -11.25 2.21 2.02
CA GLY A 192 -11.10 1.88 3.43
C GLY A 192 -12.21 0.97 3.98
N MET A 193 -13.25 0.66 3.19
CA MET A 193 -14.34 -0.23 3.55
C MET A 193 -14.28 -1.54 2.76
N GLY A 194 -14.47 -2.67 3.48
CA GLY A 194 -14.39 -4.02 2.92
C GLY A 194 -13.00 -4.64 3.02
N HIS A 195 -12.98 -5.95 3.14
CA HIS A 195 -11.77 -6.74 3.26
C HIS A 195 -11.95 -8.13 2.64
N ALA A 196 -10.89 -8.67 2.01
CA ALA A 196 -10.93 -9.99 1.38
C ALA A 196 -11.01 -11.15 2.39
N VAL A 197 -10.45 -10.95 3.59
CA VAL A 197 -10.34 -11.97 4.65
C VAL A 197 -11.28 -11.68 5.80
N TYR A 198 -11.26 -10.45 6.32
CA TYR A 198 -12.07 -10.05 7.47
C TYR A 198 -13.47 -9.64 7.04
N THR A 199 -14.48 -10.26 7.66
CA THR A 199 -15.89 -9.95 7.37
C THR A 199 -16.55 -9.15 8.50
N LEU A 200 -16.23 -9.47 9.76
CA LEU A 200 -16.83 -8.82 10.93
C LEU A 200 -16.02 -7.61 11.39
N SER A 201 -14.72 -7.74 11.47
CA SER A 201 -13.81 -6.70 11.95
C SER A 201 -12.39 -6.99 11.51
N ASP A 202 -11.64 -5.96 11.09
CA ASP A 202 -10.20 -6.02 10.92
C ASP A 202 -9.53 -5.56 12.24
N PRO A 203 -8.85 -6.45 12.98
CA PRO A 203 -8.24 -6.10 14.26
C PRO A 203 -7.21 -4.96 14.14
N ARG A 204 -6.59 -4.80 12.98
CA ARG A 204 -5.64 -3.71 12.72
C ARG A 204 -6.36 -2.37 12.66
N ALA A 205 -7.50 -2.30 11.99
CA ALA A 205 -8.34 -1.10 11.95
C ALA A 205 -8.84 -0.72 13.33
N VAL A 206 -9.24 -1.69 14.16
CA VAL A 206 -9.69 -1.46 15.55
C VAL A 206 -8.57 -0.83 16.39
N ILE A 207 -7.35 -1.36 16.29
CA ILE A 207 -6.18 -0.82 17.03
C ILE A 207 -5.88 0.61 16.55
N LEU A 208 -5.75 0.82 15.23
CA LEU A 208 -5.47 2.16 14.70
C LEU A 208 -6.56 3.16 15.05
N LYS A 209 -7.84 2.79 14.95
CA LYS A 209 -8.97 3.63 15.34
C LYS A 209 -8.84 4.11 16.79
N SER A 210 -8.49 3.20 17.72
CA SER A 210 -8.35 3.55 19.14
C SER A 210 -7.22 4.56 19.39
N HIS A 211 -6.13 4.43 18.68
CA HIS A 211 -5.00 5.35 18.77
C HIS A 211 -5.30 6.67 18.04
N ALA A 212 -5.85 6.62 16.83
CA ALA A 212 -6.24 7.80 16.06
C ALA A 212 -7.20 8.70 16.85
N ARG A 213 -8.17 8.11 17.56
CA ARG A 213 -9.09 8.85 18.44
C ARG A 213 -8.33 9.68 19.45
N LYS A 214 -7.42 9.06 20.24
CA LYS A 214 -6.66 9.75 21.29
C LYS A 214 -5.76 10.86 20.74
N PHE A 215 -5.14 10.60 19.58
CA PHE A 215 -4.23 11.56 18.95
C PHE A 215 -4.95 12.73 18.26
N SER A 216 -6.20 12.52 17.83
CA SER A 216 -7.00 13.57 17.18
C SER A 216 -7.75 14.49 18.17
N GLU A 217 -7.98 14.05 19.41
CA GLU A 217 -8.69 14.82 20.43
C GLU A 217 -8.06 16.19 20.65
N ASN A 218 -8.87 17.25 20.56
CA ASN A 218 -8.46 18.65 20.69
C ASN A 218 -7.42 19.13 19.65
N THR A 219 -7.37 18.47 18.48
CA THR A 219 -6.56 18.89 17.33
C THR A 219 -7.44 19.31 16.16
N GLU A 220 -6.84 19.91 15.13
CA GLU A 220 -7.52 20.22 13.85
C GLU A 220 -8.04 18.97 13.11
N PHE A 221 -7.61 17.77 13.49
CA PHE A 221 -8.00 16.48 12.88
C PHE A 221 -9.17 15.79 13.59
N GLU A 222 -9.72 16.35 14.65
CA GLU A 222 -10.80 15.73 15.42
C GLU A 222 -12.06 15.51 14.56
N ASP A 223 -12.42 16.48 13.74
CA ASP A 223 -13.60 16.36 12.87
C ASP A 223 -13.36 15.41 11.70
N GLU A 224 -12.11 15.31 11.18
CA GLU A 224 -11.74 14.28 10.20
C GLU A 224 -11.85 12.89 10.81
N PHE A 225 -11.45 12.69 12.06
CA PHE A 225 -11.64 11.43 12.76
C PHE A 225 -13.13 11.06 12.90
N LYS A 226 -13.98 12.01 13.29
CA LYS A 226 -15.46 11.80 13.36
C LYS A 226 -16.03 11.42 11.99
N LEU A 227 -15.56 12.07 10.92
CA LEU A 227 -15.95 11.72 9.55
C LEU A 227 -15.60 10.27 9.22
N LEU A 228 -14.40 9.79 9.57
CA LEU A 228 -14.03 8.39 9.34
C LEU A 228 -14.91 7.42 10.13
N GLU A 229 -15.31 7.76 11.36
CA GLU A 229 -16.28 6.97 12.14
C GLU A 229 -17.68 6.96 11.49
N LEU A 230 -18.11 8.07 10.91
CA LEU A 230 -19.37 8.13 10.15
C LEU A 230 -19.28 7.25 8.89
N ILE A 231 -18.19 7.31 8.13
CA ILE A 231 -17.97 6.47 6.95
C ILE A 231 -18.04 4.99 7.34
N GLU A 232 -17.34 4.58 8.41
CA GLU A 232 -17.33 3.21 8.89
C GLU A 232 -18.74 2.72 9.27
N THR A 233 -19.51 3.58 9.95
CA THR A 233 -20.84 3.21 10.49
C THR A 233 -21.93 3.23 9.41
N LEU A 234 -21.91 4.25 8.54
CA LEU A 234 -22.97 4.48 7.55
C LEU A 234 -22.84 3.59 6.31
N THR A 235 -21.59 3.28 5.89
CA THR A 235 -21.35 2.54 4.63
C THR A 235 -22.08 1.19 4.59
N PRO A 236 -22.03 0.32 5.62
CA PRO A 236 -22.73 -0.96 5.58
C PRO A 236 -24.26 -0.78 5.49
N GLN A 237 -24.82 0.23 6.15
CA GLN A 237 -26.25 0.52 6.14
C GLN A 237 -26.71 0.96 4.75
N ILE A 238 -25.98 1.91 4.15
CA ILE A 238 -26.28 2.45 2.81
C ILE A 238 -26.16 1.35 1.75
N LEU A 239 -25.16 0.47 1.85
CA LEU A 239 -25.00 -0.64 0.92
C LEU A 239 -26.14 -1.65 1.05
N ALA A 240 -26.60 -1.94 2.27
CA ALA A 240 -27.76 -2.81 2.50
C ALA A 240 -29.03 -2.21 1.89
N GLU A 241 -29.25 -0.90 2.03
CA GLU A 241 -30.37 -0.18 1.40
C GLU A 241 -30.33 -0.23 -0.12
N LEU A 242 -29.15 0.03 -0.73
CA LEU A 242 -29.03 0.16 -2.18
C LEU A 242 -29.03 -1.18 -2.92
N ARG A 243 -28.46 -2.23 -2.32
CA ARG A 243 -28.28 -3.54 -2.96
C ARG A 243 -29.27 -4.60 -2.51
N GLY A 244 -30.06 -4.35 -1.46
CA GLY A 244 -30.90 -5.35 -0.85
C GLY A 244 -30.11 -6.52 -0.23
N ASP A 245 -28.80 -6.39 -0.12
CA ASP A 245 -27.85 -7.41 0.33
C ASP A 245 -27.35 -7.06 1.74
N LYS A 246 -27.48 -8.04 2.66
CA LYS A 246 -26.97 -7.91 4.03
C LYS A 246 -25.48 -8.31 4.13
N LYS A 247 -24.69 -8.09 3.07
CA LYS A 247 -23.29 -8.42 3.14
C LYS A 247 -22.61 -7.58 4.22
N ILE A 248 -22.09 -8.24 5.23
CA ILE A 248 -21.34 -7.60 6.31
C ILE A 248 -20.06 -7.05 5.71
N MET A 249 -19.79 -5.76 5.98
CA MET A 249 -18.60 -5.07 5.52
C MET A 249 -17.97 -4.34 6.70
N CYS A 250 -16.69 -4.52 6.94
CA CYS A 250 -15.94 -3.83 7.98
C CYS A 250 -14.92 -2.86 7.39
N ALA A 251 -14.50 -1.90 8.20
CA ALA A 251 -13.34 -1.07 7.89
C ALA A 251 -12.09 -1.94 7.80
N ASN A 252 -11.19 -1.59 6.87
CA ASN A 252 -9.86 -2.17 6.80
C ASN A 252 -8.82 -1.19 7.37
N VAL A 253 -7.56 -1.63 7.46
CA VAL A 253 -6.48 -0.85 8.05
C VAL A 253 -6.27 0.52 7.38
N ASP A 254 -6.58 0.63 6.08
CA ASP A 254 -6.34 1.83 5.30
C ASP A 254 -7.28 2.98 5.66
N LEU A 255 -8.47 2.70 6.24
CA LEU A 255 -9.42 3.73 6.63
C LEU A 255 -8.82 4.73 7.63
N TYR A 256 -8.06 4.24 8.60
CA TYR A 256 -7.51 5.08 9.67
C TYR A 256 -6.02 5.39 9.52
N SER A 257 -5.26 4.60 8.74
CA SER A 257 -3.80 4.76 8.64
C SER A 257 -3.39 6.11 8.05
N GLY A 258 -4.14 6.61 7.07
CA GLY A 258 -3.88 7.92 6.46
C GLY A 258 -4.02 9.07 7.45
N LEU A 259 -5.06 9.04 8.29
CA LEU A 259 -5.24 10.05 9.36
C LEU A 259 -4.09 9.99 10.38
N VAL A 260 -3.69 8.80 10.80
CA VAL A 260 -2.56 8.65 11.72
C VAL A 260 -1.29 9.25 11.12
N TYR A 261 -1.01 9.04 9.86
CA TYR A 261 0.14 9.64 9.20
C TYR A 261 0.05 11.17 9.11
N LYS A 262 -1.15 11.71 8.86
CA LYS A 262 -1.38 13.17 8.91
C LYS A 262 -1.11 13.74 10.31
N LEU A 263 -1.62 13.08 11.37
CA LEU A 263 -1.38 13.46 12.77
C LEU A 263 0.11 13.47 13.13
N LEU A 264 0.90 12.58 12.52
CA LEU A 264 2.36 12.54 12.67
C LEU A 264 3.10 13.52 11.75
N GLY A 265 2.40 14.34 10.98
CA GLY A 265 3.00 15.26 10.01
C GLY A 265 3.76 14.55 8.88
N ILE A 266 3.40 13.31 8.58
CA ILE A 266 4.00 12.52 7.51
C ILE A 266 3.32 12.87 6.18
N PRO A 267 4.07 13.26 5.15
CA PRO A 267 3.50 13.62 3.86
C PRO A 267 2.93 12.40 3.12
N GLU A 268 1.88 12.61 2.32
CA GLU A 268 1.21 11.55 1.55
C GLU A 268 2.15 10.77 0.62
N ASP A 269 3.20 11.41 0.13
CA ASP A 269 4.28 10.78 -0.64
C ASP A 269 4.91 9.56 0.04
N LEU A 270 4.83 9.51 1.36
CA LEU A 270 5.43 8.46 2.20
C LEU A 270 4.43 7.40 2.68
N PHE A 271 3.13 7.52 2.42
CA PHE A 271 2.13 6.58 2.91
C PHE A 271 2.39 5.15 2.41
N THR A 272 2.45 4.94 1.09
CA THR A 272 2.79 3.62 0.51
C THR A 272 4.24 3.20 0.80
N PRO A 273 5.26 4.09 0.75
CA PRO A 273 6.61 3.77 1.20
C PRO A 273 6.71 3.29 2.65
N LEU A 274 5.97 3.87 3.59
CA LEU A 274 5.90 3.39 4.97
C LEU A 274 5.35 1.96 5.07
N PHE A 275 4.31 1.68 4.30
CA PHE A 275 3.80 0.32 4.17
C PHE A 275 4.91 -0.64 3.67
N THR A 276 5.72 -0.18 2.72
CA THR A 276 6.84 -0.97 2.18
C THR A 276 7.86 -1.33 3.26
N ILE A 277 8.34 -0.32 4.01
CA ILE A 277 9.38 -0.57 5.04
C ILE A 277 8.91 -1.54 6.12
N ALA A 278 7.64 -1.51 6.45
CA ALA A 278 7.04 -2.48 7.36
C ALA A 278 6.95 -3.87 6.73
N ARG A 279 6.42 -3.97 5.50
CA ARG A 279 6.12 -5.24 4.86
C ARG A 279 7.34 -6.03 4.40
N VAL A 280 8.51 -5.40 4.28
CA VAL A 280 9.78 -6.12 4.00
C VAL A 280 10.01 -7.25 5.02
N ALA A 281 9.60 -7.09 6.27
CA ALA A 281 9.68 -8.16 7.27
C ALA A 281 8.87 -9.41 6.85
N GLY A 282 7.59 -9.21 6.49
CA GLY A 282 6.72 -10.28 6.03
C GLY A 282 7.19 -10.90 4.71
N TRP A 283 7.62 -10.09 3.75
CA TRP A 283 8.18 -10.63 2.50
C TRP A 283 9.43 -11.48 2.73
N SER A 284 10.31 -11.03 3.62
CA SER A 284 11.53 -11.77 3.98
C SER A 284 11.21 -13.09 4.65
N ALA A 285 10.26 -13.09 5.59
CA ALA A 285 9.80 -14.31 6.26
C ALA A 285 9.21 -15.31 5.27
N HIS A 286 8.32 -14.88 4.39
CA HIS A 286 7.74 -15.74 3.35
C HIS A 286 8.75 -16.20 2.31
N ARG A 287 9.79 -15.41 2.00
CA ARG A 287 10.90 -15.85 1.16
C ARG A 287 11.66 -17.00 1.82
N MET A 288 12.03 -16.86 3.10
CA MET A 288 12.71 -17.92 3.83
C MET A 288 11.85 -19.18 3.93
N GLU A 289 10.56 -19.03 4.24
CA GLU A 289 9.63 -20.16 4.29
C GLU A 289 9.53 -20.89 2.94
N GLU A 290 9.42 -20.18 1.82
CA GLU A 290 9.38 -20.75 0.49
C GLU A 290 10.66 -21.54 0.17
N LEU A 291 11.84 -21.03 0.54
CA LEU A 291 13.12 -21.72 0.34
C LEU A 291 13.25 -22.95 1.24
N MET A 292 12.81 -22.86 2.50
CA MET A 292 12.88 -23.96 3.47
C MET A 292 11.95 -25.12 3.14
N THR A 293 10.79 -24.84 2.56
CA THR A 293 9.81 -25.87 2.17
C THR A 293 10.20 -26.63 0.90
N GLY A 294 11.28 -26.20 0.22
CA GLY A 294 11.78 -26.88 -0.98
C GLY A 294 10.78 -26.89 -2.12
N GLY A 295 9.96 -25.85 -2.21
CA GLY A 295 8.87 -25.75 -3.16
C GLY A 295 9.29 -25.89 -4.63
N ARG A 296 8.39 -26.41 -5.46
CA ARG A 296 8.56 -26.35 -6.90
C ARG A 296 8.25 -24.94 -7.37
N ILE A 297 8.82 -24.56 -8.53
CA ILE A 297 8.47 -23.31 -9.19
C ILE A 297 6.93 -23.17 -9.28
N ILE A 298 6.41 -22.05 -8.76
CA ILE A 298 4.98 -21.78 -8.73
C ILE A 298 4.49 -21.57 -10.16
N ARG A 299 3.65 -22.51 -10.63
CA ARG A 299 3.03 -22.49 -11.96
C ARG A 299 1.53 -22.72 -11.79
N PRO A 300 0.72 -21.65 -11.70
CA PRO A 300 -0.73 -21.83 -11.58
C PRO A 300 -1.28 -22.53 -12.83
N ALA A 301 -2.24 -23.43 -12.64
CA ALA A 301 -2.99 -23.99 -13.73
C ALA A 301 -3.84 -22.88 -14.38
N TYR A 302 -3.91 -22.92 -15.71
CA TYR A 302 -4.76 -22.00 -16.46
C TYR A 302 -5.56 -22.77 -17.51
N LYS A 303 -6.71 -22.23 -17.87
CA LYS A 303 -7.56 -22.76 -18.94
C LYS A 303 -7.88 -21.61 -19.90
N SER A 304 -7.68 -21.85 -21.19
CA SER A 304 -8.12 -20.89 -22.21
C SER A 304 -9.64 -20.80 -22.18
N VAL A 305 -10.17 -19.61 -22.08
CA VAL A 305 -11.61 -19.32 -22.21
C VAL A 305 -11.98 -18.89 -23.63
N CYS A 306 -10.98 -18.69 -24.51
CA CYS A 306 -11.21 -18.40 -25.92
C CYS A 306 -11.68 -19.64 -26.68
N ALA A 307 -12.63 -19.48 -27.59
CA ALA A 307 -12.98 -20.52 -28.52
C ALA A 307 -11.76 -20.92 -29.37
N GLN A 308 -11.66 -22.21 -29.69
CA GLN A 308 -10.62 -22.71 -30.59
C GLN A 308 -10.77 -22.03 -31.97
N ARG A 309 -9.70 -21.42 -32.46
CA ARG A 309 -9.65 -20.76 -33.76
C ARG A 309 -8.68 -21.50 -34.65
N ASN A 310 -9.04 -21.63 -35.94
CA ASN A 310 -8.12 -22.16 -36.94
C ASN A 310 -6.97 -21.18 -37.16
N TYR A 311 -5.81 -21.73 -37.51
CA TYR A 311 -4.67 -20.91 -37.92
C TYR A 311 -5.02 -20.19 -39.24
N VAL A 312 -4.83 -18.86 -39.25
CA VAL A 312 -4.98 -18.03 -40.46
C VAL A 312 -3.58 -17.61 -40.91
N LYS A 313 -3.27 -17.81 -42.17
CA LYS A 313 -1.97 -17.42 -42.76
C LYS A 313 -1.82 -15.92 -42.73
N LEU A 314 -0.56 -15.42 -42.74
CA LEU A 314 -0.25 -14.00 -42.53
C LEU A 314 -0.88 -13.11 -43.62
N ASP A 315 -0.81 -13.57 -44.88
CA ASP A 315 -1.41 -12.91 -46.06
C ASP A 315 -2.94 -12.82 -46.00
N GLU A 316 -3.60 -13.80 -45.37
CA GLU A 316 -5.04 -13.83 -45.20
C GLU A 316 -5.53 -12.98 -43.97
N ARG A 317 -4.62 -12.60 -43.07
CA ARG A 317 -4.99 -11.84 -41.87
C ARG A 317 -5.32 -10.38 -42.12
N LEU A 318 -4.73 -9.78 -43.17
CA LEU A 318 -4.89 -8.35 -43.47
C LEU A 318 -6.30 -8.01 -44.00
N ASP A 319 -6.97 -8.96 -44.65
CA ASP A 319 -8.29 -8.75 -45.26
C ASP A 319 -9.46 -9.03 -44.32
N ASN A 320 -9.23 -9.70 -43.19
CA ASN A 320 -10.27 -10.16 -42.28
C ASN A 320 -10.09 -9.69 -40.81
N TYR A 321 -9.27 -8.67 -40.54
CA TYR A 321 -9.12 -8.16 -39.20
C TYR A 321 -10.26 -7.14 -38.91
N PRO A 322 -11.23 -7.47 -38.05
CA PRO A 322 -12.18 -6.44 -37.58
C PRO A 322 -11.39 -5.41 -36.83
N GLY A 323 -11.30 -4.20 -37.35
CA GLY A 323 -10.38 -3.14 -36.96
C GLY A 323 -10.53 -2.56 -35.55
N GLU A 324 -11.07 -3.30 -34.60
CA GLU A 324 -11.14 -2.93 -33.20
C GLU A 324 -10.91 -4.16 -32.32
N LEU A 325 -9.73 -4.21 -31.67
CA LEU A 325 -9.55 -5.00 -30.47
C LEU A 325 -10.41 -4.35 -29.35
N ARG A 326 -11.65 -4.79 -29.20
CA ARG A 326 -12.43 -4.41 -28.02
C ARG A 326 -11.82 -5.11 -26.81
N TYR A 327 -11.25 -4.32 -25.91
CA TYR A 327 -10.99 -4.75 -24.54
C TYR A 327 -12.35 -5.04 -23.88
N ILE A 328 -12.62 -6.32 -23.59
CA ILE A 328 -13.80 -6.71 -22.80
C ILE A 328 -13.33 -6.70 -21.34
N PRO A 329 -13.88 -5.80 -20.49
CA PRO A 329 -13.58 -5.81 -19.06
C PRO A 329 -13.92 -7.17 -18.44
N SER A 330 -13.14 -7.59 -17.44
CA SER A 330 -13.29 -8.88 -16.74
C SER A 330 -14.65 -9.07 -16.06
N ASP A 331 -15.41 -8.03 -15.90
CA ASP A 331 -16.70 -8.00 -15.22
C ASP A 331 -17.86 -8.53 -16.11
N GLU A 332 -17.64 -8.71 -17.42
CA GLU A 332 -18.62 -9.29 -18.35
C GLU A 332 -18.50 -10.81 -18.50
N HIS A 333 -17.60 -11.45 -17.74
CA HIS A 333 -17.36 -12.90 -17.76
C HIS A 333 -17.82 -13.62 -16.48
N ALA A 334 -18.72 -13.00 -15.66
CA ALA A 334 -19.28 -13.61 -14.45
C ALA A 334 -20.63 -14.31 -14.76
#